data_271f40b04cc3bf13679dc8bb98098760
#
_entry.id   271f40b04cc3bf13679dc8bb98098760
#
_cell.length_a   1.000
_cell.length_b   1.000
_cell.length_c   1.000
_cell.angle_alpha   90.00
_cell.angle_beta   90.00
_cell.angle_gamma   90.00
#
_symmetry.space_group_name_H-M   'P 1'
#
loop_
_entity.id
_entity.type
_entity.pdbx_description
1 polymer ?
#
loop_
_entity_poly.entity_id
_entity_poly.type
_entity_poly.pdbx_seq_one_letter_code
_entity_poly.pdbx_strand_id
1 'polypeptide(L)'
;MTQKSSRIFAGGFLWTYVDEAVKRTDQGGRLDSDGPNGPDGIVGPRREKGGSFYTVREVWAPIQFQNLFITPSFKGDFMISNNYLFTNLKECSMKYRVYSLSSPLKKGTQTLLSEGTVPLPDIAPGETGKVHMKLPAIFFQGDVLELEAYDKQGHSICNWTWPIKYANEYFAMQYNKHISTSSASIKKQNGEVTLFANGISATFRNGILIEIKQKDEIIPLNNGPL
;
A
#
# COMPACT_ATOMS: atom_id res chain seq x y z
N MET A 1 -8.59 0.94 18.41
CA MET A 1 -7.49 1.62 19.15
C MET A 1 -7.84 2.00 20.57
N THR A 2 -9.08 2.27 20.92
CA THR A 2 -9.55 2.61 22.28
C THR A 2 -9.44 1.50 23.32
N GLN A 3 -9.29 0.25 22.91
CA GLN A 3 -9.26 -0.90 23.84
C GLN A 3 -7.95 -1.00 24.63
N LYS A 4 -6.81 -0.63 24.05
CA LYS A 4 -5.50 -0.68 24.75
C LYS A 4 -5.40 0.30 25.94
N SER A 5 -6.22 1.33 25.98
CA SER A 5 -6.20 2.34 27.05
C SER A 5 -7.18 2.05 28.18
N SER A 6 -8.00 1.02 28.08
CA SER A 6 -8.96 0.63 29.12
C SER A 6 -8.28 -0.23 30.18
N ARG A 7 -8.37 0.18 31.46
CA ARG A 7 -7.86 -0.60 32.60
C ARG A 7 -8.59 -1.92 32.84
N ILE A 8 -9.75 -2.10 32.23
CA ILE A 8 -10.59 -3.29 32.38
C ILE A 8 -10.53 -4.22 31.15
N PHE A 9 -9.77 -3.86 30.11
CA PHE A 9 -9.65 -4.66 28.89
C PHE A 9 -8.45 -5.62 29.01
N ALA A 10 -8.72 -6.91 29.09
CA ALA A 10 -7.70 -7.95 29.24
C ALA A 10 -7.16 -8.50 27.92
N GLY A 11 -7.83 -8.26 26.81
CA GLY A 11 -7.42 -8.75 25.47
C GLY A 11 -8.61 -9.06 24.58
N GLY A 12 -8.34 -9.64 23.43
CA GLY A 12 -9.33 -10.08 22.45
C GLY A 12 -8.84 -11.29 21.68
N PHE A 13 -9.77 -12.07 21.19
CA PHE A 13 -9.51 -13.22 20.34
C PHE A 13 -10.21 -13.01 19.01
N LEU A 14 -9.49 -13.25 17.92
CA LEU A 14 -10.10 -13.26 16.59
C LEU A 14 -10.73 -14.63 16.34
N TRP A 15 -11.92 -14.62 15.88
CA TRP A 15 -12.60 -15.77 15.32
C TRP A 15 -12.78 -15.53 13.82
N THR A 16 -12.04 -16.24 12.93
CA THR A 16 -11.12 -17.31 13.31
C THR A 16 -9.76 -17.08 12.65
N TYR A 17 -8.76 -17.95 12.92
CA TYR A 17 -7.44 -17.81 12.30
C TYR A 17 -7.46 -18.29 10.85
N VAL A 18 -8.13 -19.38 10.56
CA VAL A 18 -8.19 -20.02 9.23
C VAL A 18 -9.63 -20.11 8.78
N ASP A 19 -9.90 -19.77 7.53
CA ASP A 19 -11.20 -20.01 6.90
C ASP A 19 -11.59 -21.49 7.07
N GLU A 20 -12.80 -21.71 7.54
CA GLU A 20 -13.33 -23.06 7.66
C GLU A 20 -13.68 -23.60 6.27
N ALA A 21 -13.12 -24.76 5.93
CA ALA A 21 -13.44 -25.45 4.71
C ALA A 21 -13.23 -26.95 4.82
N VAL A 22 -14.10 -27.71 4.19
CA VAL A 22 -14.04 -29.17 4.11
C VAL A 22 -13.66 -29.59 2.70
N LYS A 23 -12.68 -30.48 2.59
CA LYS A 23 -12.34 -31.10 1.31
C LYS A 23 -13.39 -32.16 0.95
N ARG A 24 -14.21 -31.86 -0.04
CA ARG A 24 -15.27 -32.76 -0.53
C ARG A 24 -14.66 -33.84 -1.42
N THR A 25 -14.42 -35.00 -0.83
CA THR A 25 -13.89 -36.18 -1.60
C THR A 25 -14.89 -36.73 -2.58
N ASP A 26 -16.18 -36.55 -2.32
CA ASP A 26 -17.32 -36.89 -3.19
C ASP A 26 -17.48 -35.91 -4.39
N GLN A 27 -16.81 -34.78 -4.37
CA GLN A 27 -16.85 -33.74 -5.42
C GLN A 27 -15.45 -33.44 -5.99
N GLY A 28 -14.65 -34.46 -6.23
CA GLY A 28 -13.32 -34.30 -6.84
C GLY A 28 -12.32 -33.51 -6.01
N GLY A 29 -12.50 -33.40 -4.71
CA GLY A 29 -11.58 -32.68 -3.82
C GLY A 29 -11.79 -31.15 -3.76
N ARG A 30 -12.93 -30.66 -4.24
CA ARG A 30 -13.32 -29.26 -4.08
C ARG A 30 -13.36 -28.88 -2.60
N LEU A 31 -12.89 -27.65 -2.29
CA LEU A 31 -13.09 -27.07 -0.97
C LEU A 31 -14.52 -26.49 -0.89
N ASP A 32 -15.22 -26.88 0.16
CA ASP A 32 -16.56 -26.39 0.48
C ASP A 32 -16.47 -25.62 1.79
N SER A 33 -16.75 -24.31 1.72
CA SER A 33 -16.68 -23.36 2.82
C SER A 33 -18.07 -22.93 3.32
N ASP A 34 -19.12 -23.68 2.99
CA ASP A 34 -20.51 -23.30 3.33
C ASP A 34 -20.87 -21.88 2.82
N GLY A 35 -20.58 -21.63 1.54
CA GLY A 35 -20.82 -20.33 0.92
C GLY A 35 -20.06 -19.19 1.60
N PRO A 36 -20.76 -18.14 2.07
CA PRO A 36 -20.12 -16.98 2.72
C PRO A 36 -19.81 -17.20 4.22
N ASN A 37 -20.23 -18.31 4.81
CA ASN A 37 -20.17 -18.48 6.26
C ASN A 37 -18.79 -18.94 6.74
N GLY A 38 -18.11 -19.80 6.01
CA GLY A 38 -16.81 -20.34 6.40
C GLY A 38 -15.59 -19.44 6.09
N PRO A 39 -15.64 -18.46 5.14
CA PRO A 39 -14.54 -17.52 4.91
C PRO A 39 -14.52 -16.36 5.91
N ASP A 40 -14.35 -16.63 7.19
CA ASP A 40 -14.29 -15.66 8.29
C ASP A 40 -12.90 -15.59 8.95
N GLY A 41 -11.94 -16.35 8.43
CA GLY A 41 -10.56 -16.39 8.89
C GLY A 41 -9.71 -15.20 8.45
N ILE A 42 -8.57 -15.04 9.13
CA ILE A 42 -7.54 -14.08 8.71
C ILE A 42 -6.58 -14.65 7.67
N VAL A 43 -6.59 -15.95 7.47
CA VAL A 43 -5.93 -16.67 6.37
C VAL A 43 -6.92 -17.62 5.72
N GLY A 44 -6.74 -17.87 4.43
CA GLY A 44 -7.58 -18.80 3.68
C GLY A 44 -7.39 -20.28 4.09
N PRO A 45 -8.22 -21.19 3.56
CA PRO A 45 -8.25 -22.59 3.99
C PRO A 45 -6.96 -23.36 3.68
N ARG A 46 -6.15 -22.89 2.74
CA ARG A 46 -4.81 -23.42 2.43
C ARG A 46 -3.69 -22.64 3.08
N ARG A 47 -4.00 -21.82 4.09
CA ARG A 47 -3.07 -20.92 4.81
C ARG A 47 -2.55 -19.77 3.94
N GLU A 48 -3.18 -19.48 2.84
CA GLU A 48 -2.88 -18.29 2.04
C GLU A 48 -3.20 -17.00 2.81
N LYS A 49 -2.26 -16.07 2.78
CA LYS A 49 -2.38 -14.81 3.51
C LYS A 49 -3.16 -13.81 2.68
N GLY A 50 -4.35 -13.46 3.13
CA GLY A 50 -5.20 -12.40 2.56
C GLY A 50 -4.94 -11.03 3.19
N GLY A 51 -5.72 -10.03 2.78
CA GLY A 51 -5.63 -8.66 3.30
C GLY A 51 -5.81 -8.57 4.82
N SER A 52 -6.73 -9.37 5.38
CA SER A 52 -6.99 -9.43 6.82
C SER A 52 -5.74 -9.81 7.63
N PHE A 53 -4.94 -10.77 7.14
CA PHE A 53 -3.69 -11.16 7.79
C PHE A 53 -2.72 -9.99 7.93
N TYR A 54 -2.50 -9.23 6.86
CA TYR A 54 -1.58 -8.10 6.87
C TYR A 54 -2.12 -6.95 7.71
N THR A 55 -3.42 -6.69 7.68
CA THR A 55 -4.07 -5.67 8.52
C THR A 55 -3.92 -5.98 10.01
N VAL A 56 -4.18 -7.23 10.41
CA VAL A 56 -4.01 -7.66 11.82
C VAL A 56 -2.55 -7.56 12.24
N ARG A 57 -1.62 -8.00 11.38
CA ARG A 57 -0.19 -7.90 11.62
C ARG A 57 0.25 -6.46 11.88
N GLU A 58 -0.23 -5.50 11.08
CA GLU A 58 0.10 -4.09 11.23
C GLU A 58 -0.52 -3.47 12.48
N VAL A 59 -1.82 -3.70 12.71
CA VAL A 59 -2.54 -3.14 13.86
C VAL A 59 -2.00 -3.68 15.19
N TRP A 60 -1.58 -4.94 15.21
CA TRP A 60 -1.04 -5.59 16.42
C TRP A 60 0.48 -5.58 16.49
N ALA A 61 1.16 -4.97 15.52
CA ALA A 61 2.61 -4.85 15.58
C ALA A 61 3.02 -4.17 16.89
N PRO A 62 3.98 -4.76 17.63
CA PRO A 62 4.42 -4.19 18.90
C PRO A 62 5.22 -2.90 18.74
N ILE A 63 5.68 -2.60 17.54
CA ILE A 63 6.32 -1.34 17.17
C ILE A 63 5.31 -0.55 16.35
N GLN A 64 5.05 0.71 16.72
CA GLN A 64 4.13 1.58 16.02
C GLN A 64 4.79 2.92 15.67
N PHE A 65 4.73 3.31 14.41
CA PHE A 65 5.19 4.59 13.93
C PHE A 65 4.10 5.64 14.07
N GLN A 66 4.46 6.84 14.59
CA GLN A 66 3.54 7.97 14.66
C GLN A 66 3.58 8.83 13.40
N ASN A 67 4.64 8.71 12.61
CA ASN A 67 4.79 9.43 11.35
C ASN A 67 3.89 8.80 10.29
N LEU A 68 2.91 9.56 9.81
CA LEU A 68 2.00 9.11 8.75
C LEU A 68 2.56 9.41 7.34
N PHE A 69 3.44 10.42 7.24
CA PHE A 69 3.92 10.93 5.97
C PHE A 69 5.41 11.26 6.01
N ILE A 70 6.07 11.14 4.86
CA ILE A 70 7.40 11.68 4.61
C ILE A 70 7.22 13.00 3.84
N THR A 71 7.75 14.08 4.39
CA THR A 71 7.71 15.41 3.74
C THR A 71 9.03 15.67 3.00
N PRO A 72 9.08 16.64 2.07
CA PRO A 72 10.34 17.04 1.44
C PRO A 72 11.41 17.53 2.42
N SER A 73 11.01 17.96 3.63
CA SER A 73 11.91 18.38 4.71
C SER A 73 12.28 17.24 5.67
N PHE A 74 11.90 16.01 5.38
CA PHE A 74 12.20 14.85 6.23
C PHE A 74 13.71 14.65 6.38
N LYS A 75 14.17 14.47 7.61
CA LYS A 75 15.58 14.32 7.97
C LYS A 75 15.93 12.94 8.52
N GLY A 76 15.01 11.98 8.41
CA GLY A 76 15.23 10.61 8.90
C GLY A 76 14.74 10.37 10.32
N ASP A 77 13.98 11.29 10.90
CA ASP A 77 13.48 11.17 12.27
C ASP A 77 12.09 10.56 12.31
N PHE A 78 11.94 9.48 13.09
CA PHE A 78 10.67 8.84 13.37
C PHE A 78 10.39 8.84 14.87
N MET A 79 9.14 9.09 15.23
CA MET A 79 8.63 8.81 16.56
C MET A 79 7.98 7.44 16.57
N ILE A 80 8.44 6.55 17.45
CA ILE A 80 7.93 5.18 17.55
C ILE A 80 7.50 4.87 18.98
N SER A 81 6.47 4.04 19.11
CA SER A 81 5.99 3.52 20.39
C SER A 81 6.35 2.04 20.50
N ASN A 82 6.90 1.68 21.63
CA ASN A 82 7.16 0.29 22.02
C ASN A 82 5.94 -0.28 22.76
N ASN A 83 5.14 -1.07 22.07
CA ASN A 83 3.98 -1.75 22.66
C ASN A 83 4.27 -3.18 23.14
N TYR A 84 5.53 -3.60 23.16
CA TYR A 84 5.91 -4.83 23.82
C TYR A 84 5.59 -4.78 25.32
N LEU A 85 5.38 -5.92 25.94
CA LEU A 85 5.20 -6.02 27.39
C LEU A 85 6.55 -6.18 28.12
N PHE A 86 7.52 -6.81 27.49
CA PHE A 86 8.78 -7.22 28.15
C PHE A 86 10.04 -6.95 27.32
N THR A 87 9.91 -6.63 26.01
CA THR A 87 11.06 -6.48 25.11
C THR A 87 11.40 -5.01 24.93
N ASN A 88 12.66 -4.65 25.19
CA ASN A 88 13.18 -3.33 24.87
C ASN A 88 13.55 -3.25 23.39
N LEU A 89 13.31 -2.10 22.71
CA LEU A 89 13.57 -2.00 21.28
C LEU A 89 15.05 -2.11 20.91
N LYS A 90 15.98 -1.83 21.81
CA LYS A 90 17.42 -2.09 21.59
C LYS A 90 17.76 -3.56 21.36
N GLU A 91 16.87 -4.48 21.74
CA GLU A 91 17.01 -5.93 21.51
C GLU A 91 16.57 -6.33 20.10
N CYS A 92 15.88 -5.43 19.40
CA CYS A 92 15.41 -5.62 18.04
C CYS A 92 16.37 -5.00 17.04
N SER A 93 16.24 -5.37 15.78
CA SER A 93 16.96 -4.73 14.67
C SER A 93 15.99 -4.20 13.64
N MET A 94 16.44 -3.19 12.88
CA MET A 94 15.63 -2.61 11.81
C MET A 94 16.48 -2.38 10.58
N LYS A 95 15.89 -2.70 9.42
CA LYS A 95 16.49 -2.42 8.11
C LYS A 95 15.62 -1.43 7.35
N TYR A 96 16.27 -0.64 6.50
CA TYR A 96 15.56 0.20 5.53
C TYR A 96 15.90 -0.25 4.12
N ARG A 97 14.95 -0.03 3.21
CA ARG A 97 15.12 -0.16 1.76
C ARG A 97 14.44 1.01 1.07
N VAL A 98 15.12 1.60 0.10
CA VAL A 98 14.59 2.65 -0.76
C VAL A 98 14.43 2.08 -2.15
N TYR A 99 13.23 2.16 -2.70
CA TYR A 99 12.91 1.64 -4.01
C TYR A 99 12.52 2.73 -4.99
N SER A 100 12.87 2.53 -6.26
CA SER A 100 12.24 3.19 -7.39
C SER A 100 11.23 2.26 -8.03
N LEU A 101 10.08 2.82 -8.44
CA LEU A 101 8.99 2.09 -9.07
C LEU A 101 8.95 2.38 -10.56
N SER A 102 8.69 1.37 -11.37
CA SER A 102 8.44 1.57 -12.81
C SER A 102 7.10 2.29 -13.02
N SER A 103 6.97 2.93 -14.18
CA SER A 103 5.67 3.48 -14.61
C SER A 103 4.59 2.40 -14.57
N PRO A 104 3.37 2.70 -14.08
CA PRO A 104 2.25 1.75 -14.07
C PRO A 104 1.83 1.29 -15.48
N LEU A 105 2.24 2.01 -16.53
CA LEU A 105 2.01 1.62 -17.92
C LEU A 105 3.00 0.56 -18.43
N LYS A 106 4.03 0.23 -17.65
CA LYS A 106 4.97 -0.85 -17.92
C LYS A 106 4.73 -1.98 -16.93
N LYS A 107 5.04 -3.21 -17.32
CA LYS A 107 4.99 -4.35 -16.39
C LYS A 107 5.75 -3.96 -15.12
N GLY A 108 5.02 -3.91 -14.00
CA GLY A 108 5.51 -3.35 -12.74
C GLY A 108 6.79 -4.02 -12.27
N THR A 109 7.84 -3.24 -12.13
CA THR A 109 9.09 -3.65 -11.50
C THR A 109 9.48 -2.62 -10.46
N GLN A 110 10.07 -3.09 -9.38
CA GLN A 110 10.72 -2.22 -8.40
C GLN A 110 12.24 -2.43 -8.49
N THR A 111 12.97 -1.34 -8.34
CA THR A 111 14.43 -1.37 -8.31
C THR A 111 14.90 -0.90 -6.95
N LEU A 112 15.70 -1.73 -6.26
CA LEU A 112 16.34 -1.34 -5.01
C LEU A 112 17.43 -0.30 -5.31
N LEU A 113 17.29 0.89 -4.72
CA LEU A 113 18.26 1.98 -4.86
C LEU A 113 19.26 2.02 -3.71
N SER A 114 18.82 1.73 -2.50
CA SER A 114 19.64 1.74 -1.30
C SER A 114 19.02 0.87 -0.21
N GLU A 115 19.86 0.24 0.59
CA GLU A 115 19.46 -0.45 1.81
C GLU A 115 20.48 -0.25 2.92
N GLY A 116 20.07 -0.51 4.15
CA GLY A 116 20.96 -0.42 5.31
C GLY A 116 20.19 -0.70 6.60
N THR A 117 20.87 -0.44 7.71
CA THR A 117 20.33 -0.65 9.05
C THR A 117 19.94 0.67 9.71
N VAL A 118 18.91 0.62 10.52
CA VAL A 118 18.48 1.73 11.39
C VAL A 118 18.72 1.29 12.83
N PRO A 119 19.63 1.95 13.56
CA PRO A 119 19.87 1.62 14.96
C PRO A 119 18.62 1.93 15.79
N LEU A 120 18.18 0.95 16.57
CA LEU A 120 17.07 1.13 17.50
C LEU A 120 17.61 1.54 18.88
N PRO A 121 17.15 2.66 19.45
CA PRO A 121 17.59 3.13 20.74
C PRO A 121 16.98 2.35 21.89
N ASP A 122 17.41 2.69 23.11
CA ASP A 122 16.84 2.15 24.35
C ASP A 122 15.46 2.76 24.59
N ILE A 123 14.43 2.06 24.12
CA ILE A 123 13.02 2.41 24.36
C ILE A 123 12.38 1.24 25.11
N ALA A 124 12.07 1.47 26.38
CA ALA A 124 11.50 0.45 27.25
C ALA A 124 10.05 0.09 26.83
N PRO A 125 9.55 -1.07 27.27
CA PRO A 125 8.16 -1.45 27.10
C PRO A 125 7.18 -0.37 27.54
N GLY A 126 6.21 -0.04 26.71
CA GLY A 126 5.21 1.00 26.95
C GLY A 126 5.65 2.42 26.69
N GLU A 127 6.91 2.64 26.38
CA GLU A 127 7.45 3.98 26.11
C GLU A 127 7.41 4.36 24.62
N THR A 128 7.59 5.66 24.38
CA THR A 128 7.72 6.25 23.05
C THR A 128 9.08 6.95 22.98
N GLY A 129 9.74 6.81 21.85
CA GLY A 129 11.04 7.43 21.64
C GLY A 129 11.30 7.77 20.17
N LYS A 130 12.39 8.51 19.97
CA LYS A 130 12.83 8.95 18.65
C LYS A 130 13.84 7.96 18.07
N VAL A 131 13.61 7.57 16.82
CA VAL A 131 14.55 6.77 16.01
C VAL A 131 15.05 7.66 14.89
N HIS A 132 16.35 7.67 14.68
CA HIS A 132 16.98 8.40 13.58
C HIS A 132 17.57 7.44 12.55
N MET A 133 17.09 7.55 11.32
CA MET A 133 17.63 6.87 10.15
C MET A 133 18.54 7.85 9.39
N LYS A 134 19.81 7.53 9.25
CA LYS A 134 20.71 8.30 8.38
C LYS A 134 20.23 8.12 6.92
N LEU A 135 19.74 9.21 6.33
CA LEU A 135 19.25 9.18 4.97
C LEU A 135 20.40 8.96 3.97
N PRO A 136 20.31 7.99 3.05
CA PRO A 136 21.27 7.88 1.97
C PRO A 136 21.14 9.07 1.02
N ALA A 137 22.24 9.46 0.35
CA ALA A 137 22.25 10.60 -0.56
C ALA A 137 21.22 10.50 -1.69
N ILE A 138 20.85 9.27 -2.08
CA ILE A 138 19.87 8.97 -3.12
C ILE A 138 18.41 8.96 -2.61
N PHE A 139 18.17 9.21 -1.32
CA PHE A 139 16.86 9.00 -0.69
C PHE A 139 15.71 9.64 -1.46
N PHE A 140 15.79 10.95 -1.76
CA PHE A 140 14.74 11.69 -2.47
C PHE A 140 14.66 11.39 -3.97
N GLN A 141 15.54 10.54 -4.51
CA GLN A 141 15.42 10.00 -5.86
C GLN A 141 14.51 8.76 -5.88
N GLY A 142 14.35 8.10 -4.73
CA GLY A 142 13.45 6.98 -4.55
C GLY A 142 11.96 7.37 -4.59
N ASP A 143 11.12 6.38 -4.73
CA ASP A 143 9.65 6.53 -4.74
C ASP A 143 9.01 6.02 -3.46
N VAL A 144 9.62 4.98 -2.85
CA VAL A 144 9.11 4.33 -1.62
C VAL A 144 10.25 4.04 -0.66
N LEU A 145 10.02 4.36 0.61
CA LEU A 145 10.79 3.86 1.75
C LEU A 145 10.07 2.66 2.35
N GLU A 146 10.78 1.56 2.58
CA GLU A 146 10.36 0.44 3.41
C GLU A 146 11.24 0.37 4.65
N LEU A 147 10.63 0.19 5.83
CA LEU A 147 11.30 -0.21 7.07
C LEU A 147 10.80 -1.58 7.48
N GLU A 148 11.70 -2.47 7.88
CA GLU A 148 11.36 -3.79 8.37
C GLU A 148 12.09 -4.05 9.68
N ALA A 149 11.32 -4.41 10.73
CA ALA A 149 11.85 -4.73 12.04
C ALA A 149 11.93 -6.23 12.26
N TYR A 150 12.95 -6.65 12.99
CA TYR A 150 13.23 -8.05 13.34
C TYR A 150 13.44 -8.18 14.84
N ASP A 151 12.98 -9.28 15.40
CA ASP A 151 13.27 -9.65 16.79
C ASP A 151 14.73 -10.09 16.98
N LYS A 152 15.11 -10.39 18.21
CA LYS A 152 16.47 -10.86 18.56
C LYS A 152 16.83 -12.22 17.95
N GLN A 153 15.85 -12.99 17.48
CA GLN A 153 16.06 -14.25 16.79
C GLN A 153 16.14 -14.06 15.26
N GLY A 154 15.90 -12.85 14.76
CA GLY A 154 15.91 -12.54 13.33
C GLY A 154 14.58 -12.80 12.62
N HIS A 155 13.49 -13.07 13.34
CA HIS A 155 12.15 -13.17 12.74
C HIS A 155 11.59 -11.79 12.44
N SER A 156 10.99 -11.64 11.26
CA SER A 156 10.34 -10.40 10.85
C SER A 156 9.11 -10.12 11.73
N ILE A 157 9.12 -8.98 12.41
CA ILE A 157 8.02 -8.47 13.24
C ILE A 157 6.95 -7.86 12.34
N CYS A 158 7.32 -6.83 11.62
CA CYS A 158 6.45 -6.11 10.69
C CYS A 158 7.30 -5.29 9.71
N ASN A 159 6.70 -4.92 8.59
CA ASN A 159 7.26 -3.96 7.66
C ASN A 159 6.26 -2.82 7.43
N TRP A 160 6.79 -1.62 7.25
CA TRP A 160 6.03 -0.39 6.98
C TRP A 160 6.57 0.26 5.73
N THR A 161 5.69 0.90 4.97
CA THR A 161 6.07 1.59 3.75
C THR A 161 5.53 3.01 3.75
N TRP A 162 6.33 3.94 3.24
CA TRP A 162 5.95 5.33 3.03
C TRP A 162 6.26 5.75 1.61
N PRO A 163 5.35 6.43 0.92
CA PRO A 163 5.69 7.11 -0.32
C PRO A 163 6.68 8.24 -0.01
N ILE A 164 7.80 8.29 -0.74
CA ILE A 164 8.74 9.42 -0.74
C ILE A 164 8.21 10.49 -1.70
N LYS A 165 7.70 10.05 -2.86
CA LYS A 165 6.99 10.89 -3.83
C LYS A 165 5.50 10.58 -3.78
N TYR A 166 4.69 11.62 -3.68
CA TYR A 166 3.25 11.47 -3.67
C TYR A 166 2.69 11.18 -5.06
N ALA A 167 1.52 10.55 -5.11
CA ALA A 167 0.89 10.15 -6.36
C ALA A 167 0.69 11.31 -7.34
N ASN A 168 0.32 12.50 -6.85
CA ASN A 168 0.16 13.71 -7.67
C ASN A 168 1.49 14.19 -8.27
N GLU A 169 2.59 14.15 -7.51
CA GLU A 169 3.92 14.51 -7.99
C GLU A 169 4.40 13.51 -9.05
N TYR A 170 4.24 12.22 -8.75
CA TYR A 170 4.59 11.16 -9.68
C TYR A 170 3.78 11.25 -10.96
N PHE A 171 2.47 11.49 -10.86
CA PHE A 171 1.59 11.70 -12.00
C PHE A 171 2.02 12.92 -12.81
N ALA A 172 2.27 14.06 -12.17
CA ALA A 172 2.72 15.28 -12.85
C ALA A 172 4.05 15.06 -13.61
N MET A 173 4.99 14.34 -13.01
CA MET A 173 6.26 14.00 -13.68
C MET A 173 6.07 13.12 -14.91
N GLN A 174 5.13 12.18 -14.88
CA GLN A 174 4.81 11.33 -16.04
C GLN A 174 3.97 12.07 -17.07
N TYR A 175 3.00 12.85 -16.64
CA TYR A 175 2.09 13.61 -17.50
C TYR A 175 2.81 14.73 -18.24
N ASN A 176 3.65 15.51 -17.54
CA ASN A 176 4.39 16.62 -18.16
C ASN A 176 5.36 16.19 -19.27
N LYS A 177 5.79 14.93 -19.29
CA LYS A 177 6.60 14.38 -20.40
C LYS A 177 5.81 14.22 -21.69
N HIS A 178 4.49 14.22 -21.61
CA HIS A 178 3.58 13.91 -22.70
C HIS A 178 2.60 15.03 -22.99
N ILE A 179 2.75 16.21 -22.35
CA ILE A 179 1.93 17.37 -22.69
C ILE A 179 2.30 17.81 -24.11
N SER A 180 1.37 17.56 -25.01
CA SER A 180 1.43 18.16 -26.33
C SER A 180 1.04 19.63 -26.25
N THR A 181 1.76 20.47 -26.98
CA THR A 181 1.40 21.89 -27.16
C THR A 181 0.27 22.10 -28.18
N SER A 182 -0.26 21.02 -28.77
CA SER A 182 -1.38 21.11 -29.70
C SER A 182 -2.67 21.44 -28.94
N SER A 183 -3.35 22.48 -29.41
CA SER A 183 -4.67 22.86 -28.89
C SER A 183 -5.71 21.79 -29.26
N ALA A 184 -6.61 21.51 -28.32
CA ALA A 184 -7.76 20.67 -28.59
C ALA A 184 -8.76 21.44 -29.49
N SER A 185 -9.30 20.79 -30.51
CA SER A 185 -10.44 21.31 -31.25
C SER A 185 -11.75 20.75 -30.73
N ILE A 186 -12.82 21.53 -30.84
CA ILE A 186 -14.16 21.19 -30.35
C ILE A 186 -15.13 21.18 -31.52
N LYS A 187 -15.86 20.09 -31.69
CA LYS A 187 -16.99 19.99 -32.62
C LYS A 187 -18.28 19.79 -31.83
N LYS A 188 -19.30 20.58 -32.09
CA LYS A 188 -20.65 20.43 -31.52
C LYS A 188 -21.62 20.05 -32.62
N GLN A 189 -22.32 18.96 -32.48
CA GLN A 189 -23.30 18.48 -33.45
C GLN A 189 -24.36 17.61 -32.76
N ASN A 190 -25.63 17.83 -33.05
CA ASN A 190 -26.76 17.01 -32.58
C ASN A 190 -26.81 16.78 -31.05
N GLY A 191 -26.49 17.80 -30.26
CA GLY A 191 -26.45 17.70 -28.80
C GLY A 191 -25.22 17.00 -28.24
N GLU A 192 -24.27 16.64 -29.09
CA GLU A 192 -23.00 16.06 -28.69
C GLU A 192 -21.86 17.07 -28.80
N VAL A 193 -20.88 16.90 -27.93
CA VAL A 193 -19.63 17.66 -27.95
C VAL A 193 -18.48 16.68 -28.11
N THR A 194 -17.73 16.80 -29.22
CA THR A 194 -16.54 15.99 -29.45
C THR A 194 -15.29 16.85 -29.32
N LEU A 195 -14.36 16.43 -28.47
CA LEU A 195 -13.04 17.01 -28.31
C LEU A 195 -12.04 16.19 -29.13
N PHE A 196 -11.17 16.87 -29.88
CA PHE A 196 -10.13 16.23 -30.67
C PHE A 196 -8.75 16.77 -30.25
N ALA A 197 -7.82 15.88 -29.94
CA ALA A 197 -6.44 16.22 -29.71
C ALA A 197 -5.53 15.00 -29.97
N ASN A 198 -4.41 15.19 -30.65
CA ASN A 198 -3.36 14.18 -30.85
C ASN A 198 -3.85 12.82 -31.40
N GLY A 199 -4.82 12.84 -32.31
CA GLY A 199 -5.38 11.61 -32.88
C GLY A 199 -6.34 10.86 -31.93
N ILE A 200 -6.73 11.51 -30.84
CA ILE A 200 -7.76 11.02 -29.93
C ILE A 200 -8.98 11.90 -30.06
N SER A 201 -10.18 11.30 -30.08
CA SER A 201 -11.44 12.01 -29.95
C SER A 201 -12.19 11.49 -28.73
N ALA A 202 -12.82 12.40 -27.98
CA ALA A 202 -13.69 12.10 -26.85
C ALA A 202 -15.04 12.76 -27.08
N THR A 203 -16.13 11.97 -27.16
CA THR A 203 -17.49 12.45 -27.43
C THR A 203 -18.32 12.40 -26.16
N PHE A 204 -18.97 13.51 -25.87
CA PHE A 204 -19.84 13.70 -24.72
C PHE A 204 -21.28 13.98 -25.18
N ARG A 205 -22.27 13.40 -24.49
CA ARG A 205 -23.68 13.70 -24.63
C ARG A 205 -24.24 14.07 -23.26
N ASN A 206 -24.84 15.25 -23.15
CA ASN A 206 -25.35 15.77 -21.87
C ASN A 206 -24.31 15.75 -20.74
N GLY A 207 -23.05 16.04 -21.06
CA GLY A 207 -21.93 16.02 -20.09
C GLY A 207 -21.38 14.62 -19.76
N ILE A 208 -21.97 13.55 -20.27
CA ILE A 208 -21.50 12.17 -20.06
C ILE A 208 -20.60 11.76 -21.21
N LEU A 209 -19.42 11.22 -20.91
CA LEU A 209 -18.53 10.64 -21.88
C LEU A 209 -19.15 9.36 -22.46
N ILE A 210 -19.37 9.32 -23.77
CA ILE A 210 -20.03 8.20 -24.44
C ILE A 210 -19.12 7.42 -25.39
N GLU A 211 -18.02 8.04 -25.84
CA GLU A 211 -17.10 7.40 -26.77
C GLU A 211 -15.70 8.02 -26.67
N ILE A 212 -14.67 7.18 -26.72
CA ILE A 212 -13.28 7.59 -27.00
C ILE A 212 -12.80 6.81 -28.21
N LYS A 213 -12.18 7.50 -29.17
CA LYS A 213 -11.49 6.89 -30.30
C LYS A 213 -10.03 7.30 -30.33
N GLN A 214 -9.18 6.39 -30.72
CA GLN A 214 -7.78 6.63 -31.02
C GLN A 214 -7.52 6.13 -32.45
N LYS A 215 -7.15 7.04 -33.36
CA LYS A 215 -6.90 6.68 -34.79
C LYS A 215 -8.05 5.84 -35.39
N ASP A 216 -9.28 6.26 -35.20
CA ASP A 216 -10.52 5.60 -35.66
C ASP A 216 -10.89 4.28 -34.95
N GLU A 217 -10.06 3.75 -34.07
CA GLU A 217 -10.43 2.62 -33.20
C GLU A 217 -11.16 3.09 -31.95
N ILE A 218 -12.31 2.48 -31.67
CA ILE A 218 -13.08 2.75 -30.44
C ILE A 218 -12.37 2.09 -29.26
N ILE A 219 -12.03 2.91 -28.23
CA ILE A 219 -11.58 2.39 -26.96
C ILE A 219 -12.81 1.91 -26.20
N PRO A 220 -12.95 0.60 -25.91
CA PRO A 220 -14.12 0.08 -25.22
C PRO A 220 -14.20 0.63 -23.79
N LEU A 221 -15.23 1.40 -23.50
CA LEU A 221 -15.53 1.91 -22.15
C LEU A 221 -16.61 1.04 -21.48
N ASN A 222 -16.46 -0.28 -21.60
CA ASN A 222 -17.40 -1.22 -21.01
C ASN A 222 -17.05 -1.43 -19.54
N ASN A 223 -18.04 -1.26 -18.67
CA ASN A 223 -17.94 -1.51 -17.24
C ASN A 223 -16.92 -0.63 -16.51
N GLY A 224 -17.16 0.67 -16.50
CA GLY A 224 -16.53 1.54 -15.52
C GLY A 224 -16.77 1.00 -14.09
N PRO A 225 -16.02 1.45 -13.09
CA PRO A 225 -16.22 0.99 -11.73
C PRO A 225 -17.68 1.21 -11.34
N LEU A 226 -18.31 0.11 -10.94
CA LEU A 226 -19.68 0.08 -10.39
C LEU A 226 -19.65 0.63 -8.97
#